data_0ac42d3809349c074f9ec12bb3f73ae7
#
_entry.id   0ac42d3809349c074f9ec12bb3f73ae7
#
_cell.length_a   1.000
_cell.length_b   1.000
_cell.length_c   1.000
_cell.angle_alpha   90.00
_cell.angle_beta   90.00
_cell.angle_gamma   90.00
#
_symmetry.space_group_name_H-M   'P 1'
#
loop_
_entity.id
_entity.type
_entity.pdbx_description
1 polymer ?
#
loop_
_entity_poly.entity_id
_entity_poly.type
_entity_poly.pdbx_seq_one_letter_code
_entity_poly.pdbx_strand_id
1 'polypeptide(L)'
;LEEIRSYWNSRAEGYTQSNREELEGESRIYWEKHITEALRGQDCVRVLDVGCGPGFFSVLLAKMGHEVTAIDYTENMLTEARKNAEHYGVQVHFQQMDAQQLEFEDNSFDLVISRNVLWNLENPEQAYKEWFRVLKPGGILLNCDGNFYYYVTDAEYGDRTRWEHKHMNGVCANPIDRIGESLPMARELRPQWDDRTLCALGA
;
A
#
# COMPACT_ATOMS: atom_id res chain seq x y z
N LEU A 1 9.24 -9.39 -10.17
CA LEU A 1 9.61 -8.36 -9.18
C LEU A 1 10.56 -7.28 -9.74
N GLU A 2 11.61 -7.63 -10.47
CA GLU A 2 12.63 -6.65 -10.93
C GLU A 2 12.07 -5.57 -11.87
N GLU A 3 11.20 -5.95 -12.81
CA GLU A 3 10.53 -4.99 -13.71
C GLU A 3 9.59 -4.07 -12.95
N ILE A 4 8.84 -4.60 -11.97
CA ILE A 4 7.97 -3.83 -11.07
C ILE A 4 8.81 -2.82 -10.29
N ARG A 5 9.91 -3.28 -9.68
CA ARG A 5 10.84 -2.43 -8.93
C ARG A 5 11.42 -1.31 -9.80
N SER A 6 11.87 -1.66 -11.01
CA SER A 6 12.42 -0.68 -11.95
C SER A 6 11.40 0.41 -12.31
N TYR A 7 10.15 0.02 -12.59
CA TYR A 7 9.09 0.97 -12.88
C TYR A 7 8.83 1.91 -11.69
N TRP A 8 8.62 1.36 -10.48
CA TRP A 8 8.32 2.19 -9.31
C TRP A 8 9.49 3.07 -8.88
N ASN A 9 10.74 2.61 -9.05
CA ASN A 9 11.92 3.47 -8.87
C ASN A 9 11.87 4.71 -9.79
N SER A 10 11.42 4.55 -11.03
CA SER A 10 11.29 5.67 -11.98
C SER A 10 10.12 6.60 -11.65
N ARG A 11 9.11 6.12 -10.90
CA ARG A 11 7.91 6.87 -10.54
C ARG A 11 8.02 7.65 -9.23
N ALA A 12 9.05 7.42 -8.43
CA ALA A 12 9.13 7.89 -7.05
C ALA A 12 8.92 9.41 -6.92
N GLU A 13 9.59 10.22 -7.74
CA GLU A 13 9.47 11.69 -7.69
C GLU A 13 8.05 12.18 -8.01
N GLY A 14 7.46 11.70 -9.12
CA GLY A 14 6.11 12.12 -9.52
C GLY A 14 5.03 11.60 -8.56
N TYR A 15 5.23 10.40 -8.00
CA TYR A 15 4.29 9.83 -7.02
C TYR A 15 4.36 10.55 -5.68
N THR A 16 5.53 11.08 -5.30
CA THR A 16 5.71 11.97 -4.15
C THR A 16 4.84 13.22 -4.25
N GLN A 17 4.78 13.84 -5.42
CA GLN A 17 3.94 15.02 -5.63
C GLN A 17 2.47 14.70 -5.40
N SER A 18 1.97 13.59 -5.96
CA SER A 18 0.59 13.13 -5.72
C SER A 18 0.31 12.89 -4.23
N ASN A 19 1.26 12.26 -3.51
CA ASN A 19 1.12 12.00 -2.07
C ASN A 19 1.03 13.28 -1.23
N ARG A 20 1.81 14.31 -1.58
CA ARG A 20 1.74 15.62 -0.90
C ARG A 20 0.40 16.30 -1.13
N GLU A 21 -0.10 16.29 -2.37
CA GLU A 21 -1.42 16.83 -2.69
C GLU A 21 -2.53 16.13 -1.88
N GLU A 22 -2.44 14.80 -1.71
CA GLU A 22 -3.38 14.04 -0.88
C GLU A 22 -3.24 14.35 0.62
N LEU A 23 -2.01 14.49 1.14
CA LEU A 23 -1.75 14.85 2.54
C LEU A 23 -2.22 16.27 2.92
N GLU A 24 -2.24 17.17 1.95
CA GLU A 24 -2.69 18.56 2.12
C GLU A 24 -4.17 18.76 1.78
N GLY A 25 -4.78 17.77 1.10
CA GLY A 25 -6.15 17.81 0.60
C GLY A 25 -7.18 17.07 1.48
N GLU A 26 -8.37 16.90 0.91
CA GLU A 26 -9.51 16.21 1.55
C GLU A 26 -9.26 14.72 1.80
N SER A 27 -8.40 14.08 0.99
CA SER A 27 -8.02 12.67 1.17
C SER A 27 -7.48 12.39 2.57
N ARG A 28 -6.69 13.32 3.12
CA ARG A 28 -6.19 13.21 4.49
C ARG A 28 -7.33 13.08 5.51
N ILE A 29 -8.30 13.97 5.44
CA ILE A 29 -9.45 14.01 6.38
C ILE A 29 -10.28 12.73 6.27
N TYR A 30 -10.49 12.26 5.04
CA TYR A 30 -11.18 10.99 4.78
C TYR A 30 -10.48 9.82 5.49
N TRP A 31 -9.17 9.69 5.30
CA TRP A 31 -8.41 8.58 5.87
C TRP A 31 -8.23 8.69 7.38
N GLU A 32 -7.98 9.88 7.94
CA GLU A 32 -7.95 10.10 9.40
C GLU A 32 -9.22 9.59 10.06
N LYS A 33 -10.39 9.94 9.50
CA LYS A 33 -11.69 9.48 10.01
C LYS A 33 -11.80 7.95 9.98
N HIS A 34 -11.54 7.32 8.84
CA HIS A 34 -11.74 5.87 8.68
C HIS A 34 -10.74 5.06 9.52
N ILE A 35 -9.50 5.51 9.64
CA ILE A 35 -8.50 4.88 10.49
C ILE A 35 -8.90 5.00 11.96
N THR A 36 -9.34 6.19 12.40
CA THR A 36 -9.79 6.41 13.79
C THR A 36 -11.00 5.52 14.13
N GLU A 37 -11.95 5.40 13.21
CA GLU A 37 -13.11 4.51 13.37
C GLU A 37 -12.69 3.04 13.46
N ALA A 38 -11.79 2.59 12.59
CA ALA A 38 -11.28 1.22 12.60
C ALA A 38 -10.52 0.90 13.88
N LEU A 39 -9.68 1.81 14.36
CA LEU A 39 -8.93 1.67 15.61
C LEU A 39 -9.80 1.83 16.86
N ARG A 40 -11.09 2.16 16.72
CA ARG A 40 -12.04 2.31 17.85
C ARG A 40 -11.55 3.27 18.93
N GLY A 41 -10.83 4.32 18.53
CA GLY A 41 -10.30 5.35 19.44
C GLY A 41 -9.08 4.92 20.27
N GLN A 42 -8.32 3.92 19.83
CA GLN A 42 -7.02 3.61 20.44
C GLN A 42 -6.03 4.76 20.13
N ASP A 43 -5.44 5.33 21.18
CA ASP A 43 -4.63 6.55 21.07
C ASP A 43 -3.25 6.31 20.41
N CYS A 44 -2.59 5.22 20.76
CA CYS A 44 -1.26 4.90 20.21
C CYS A 44 -1.17 3.41 19.93
N VAL A 45 -0.97 3.06 18.66
CA VAL A 45 -0.83 1.67 18.21
C VAL A 45 0.45 1.51 17.39
N ARG A 46 0.98 0.30 17.35
CA ARG A 46 2.09 -0.07 16.46
C ARG A 46 1.56 -0.43 15.09
N VAL A 47 1.96 0.33 14.09
CA VAL A 47 1.48 0.22 12.71
C VAL A 47 2.58 -0.28 11.79
N LEU A 48 2.22 -1.21 10.89
CA LEU A 48 3.01 -1.55 9.71
C LEU A 48 2.31 -1.01 8.46
N ASP A 49 2.98 -0.07 7.76
CA ASP A 49 2.57 0.45 6.45
C ASP A 49 3.30 -0.35 5.37
N VAL A 50 2.57 -1.22 4.65
CA VAL A 50 3.14 -2.14 3.66
C VAL A 50 3.04 -1.56 2.27
N GLY A 51 4.18 -1.46 1.57
CA GLY A 51 4.28 -0.82 0.27
C GLY A 51 3.98 0.68 0.40
N CYS A 52 4.66 1.32 1.35
CA CYS A 52 4.36 2.69 1.77
C CYS A 52 4.54 3.73 0.66
N GLY A 53 5.28 3.39 -0.42
CA GLY A 53 5.62 4.36 -1.46
C GLY A 53 6.30 5.60 -0.88
N PRO A 54 5.91 6.82 -1.30
CA PRO A 54 6.46 8.05 -0.73
C PRO A 54 5.90 8.40 0.66
N GLY A 55 5.17 7.50 1.33
CA GLY A 55 4.82 7.59 2.74
C GLY A 55 3.52 8.32 3.07
N PHE A 56 2.48 8.23 2.24
CA PHE A 56 1.20 8.85 2.55
C PHE A 56 0.64 8.39 3.90
N PHE A 57 0.42 7.09 4.09
CA PHE A 57 -0.06 6.55 5.37
C PHE A 57 0.98 6.66 6.46
N SER A 58 2.26 6.47 6.15
CA SER A 58 3.34 6.61 7.13
C SER A 58 3.33 7.96 7.81
N VAL A 59 3.26 9.05 7.03
CA VAL A 59 3.20 10.42 7.54
C VAL A 59 1.88 10.67 8.27
N LEU A 60 0.75 10.26 7.69
CA LEU A 60 -0.58 10.46 8.26
C LEU A 60 -0.68 9.83 9.65
N LEU A 61 -0.35 8.55 9.77
CA LEU A 61 -0.43 7.78 11.01
C LEU A 61 0.53 8.28 12.08
N ALA A 62 1.74 8.68 11.68
CA ALA A 62 2.69 9.30 12.61
C ALA A 62 2.19 10.67 13.12
N LYS A 63 1.50 11.47 12.28
CA LYS A 63 0.82 12.71 12.72
C LYS A 63 -0.36 12.45 13.65
N MET A 64 -1.03 11.31 13.50
CA MET A 64 -2.07 10.87 14.43
C MET A 64 -1.52 10.35 15.77
N GLY A 65 -0.19 10.23 15.93
CA GLY A 65 0.46 9.81 17.17
C GLY A 65 0.75 8.32 17.29
N HIS A 66 0.65 7.58 16.18
CA HIS A 66 0.96 6.15 16.16
C HIS A 66 2.45 5.87 15.95
N GLU A 67 2.92 4.71 16.43
CA GLU A 67 4.28 4.20 16.19
C GLU A 67 4.33 3.49 14.83
N VAL A 68 4.96 4.10 13.82
CA VAL A 68 4.90 3.64 12.45
C VAL A 68 6.22 3.02 11.98
N THR A 69 6.14 1.76 11.56
CA THR A 69 7.13 1.09 10.71
C THR A 69 6.57 1.02 9.30
N ALA A 70 7.37 1.38 8.31
CA ALA A 70 6.95 1.43 6.91
C ALA A 70 7.94 0.68 6.03
N ILE A 71 7.43 -0.14 5.13
CA ILE A 71 8.25 -0.91 4.20
C ILE A 71 7.86 -0.62 2.76
N ASP A 72 8.87 -0.63 1.90
CA ASP A 72 8.70 -0.63 0.44
C ASP A 72 9.81 -1.46 -0.21
N TYR A 73 9.51 -2.04 -1.36
CA TYR A 73 10.49 -2.83 -2.11
C TYR A 73 11.52 -1.95 -2.84
N THR A 74 11.21 -0.67 -3.04
CA THR A 74 12.01 0.27 -3.85
C THR A 74 12.68 1.33 -2.98
N GLU A 75 14.01 1.42 -3.03
CA GLU A 75 14.77 2.39 -2.24
C GLU A 75 14.48 3.85 -2.64
N ASN A 76 14.15 4.11 -3.92
CA ASN A 76 13.79 5.46 -4.35
C ASN A 76 12.48 5.93 -3.67
N MET A 77 11.49 5.03 -3.51
CA MET A 77 10.26 5.34 -2.76
C MET A 77 10.58 5.66 -1.30
N LEU A 78 11.40 4.85 -0.65
CA LEU A 78 11.80 5.08 0.74
C LEU A 78 12.62 6.37 0.91
N THR A 79 13.43 6.72 -0.07
CA THR A 79 14.14 8.00 -0.09
C THR A 79 13.17 9.18 -0.09
N GLU A 80 12.13 9.12 -0.91
CA GLU A 80 11.09 10.14 -0.94
C GLU A 80 10.22 10.14 0.34
N ALA A 81 9.92 8.94 0.87
CA ALA A 81 9.18 8.81 2.13
C ALA A 81 9.92 9.45 3.31
N ARG A 82 11.24 9.25 3.41
CA ARG A 82 12.08 9.91 4.43
C ARG A 82 12.05 11.43 4.31
N LYS A 83 12.16 11.97 3.07
CA LYS A 83 12.05 13.42 2.81
C LYS A 83 10.67 13.96 3.22
N ASN A 84 9.60 13.21 2.94
CA ASN A 84 8.25 13.59 3.34
C ASN A 84 8.10 13.56 4.87
N ALA A 85 8.57 12.53 5.55
CA ALA A 85 8.55 12.45 7.02
C ALA A 85 9.31 13.64 7.64
N GLU A 86 10.48 13.98 7.12
CA GLU A 86 11.25 15.16 7.55
C GLU A 86 10.47 16.46 7.29
N HIS A 87 9.91 16.63 6.09
CA HIS A 87 9.12 17.82 5.72
C HIS A 87 7.93 18.05 6.66
N TYR A 88 7.24 16.97 7.04
CA TYR A 88 6.09 17.05 7.95
C TYR A 88 6.45 16.93 9.42
N GLY A 89 7.74 16.81 9.77
CA GLY A 89 8.26 16.78 11.15
C GLY A 89 7.82 15.55 11.94
N VAL A 90 7.67 14.39 11.30
CA VAL A 90 7.26 13.14 11.94
C VAL A 90 8.37 12.09 11.94
N GLN A 91 8.31 11.15 12.89
CA GLN A 91 9.23 10.02 13.00
C GLN A 91 8.57 8.76 12.48
N VAL A 92 9.22 8.09 11.51
CA VAL A 92 8.79 6.81 10.93
C VAL A 92 10.01 5.92 10.75
N HIS A 93 9.87 4.65 11.05
CA HIS A 93 10.92 3.66 10.82
C HIS A 93 10.78 3.05 9.43
N PHE A 94 11.64 3.41 8.49
CA PHE A 94 11.60 2.95 7.11
C PHE A 94 12.60 1.81 6.85
N GLN A 95 12.13 0.73 6.22
CA GLN A 95 12.94 -0.43 5.83
C GLN A 95 12.64 -0.86 4.39
N GLN A 96 13.69 -1.24 3.65
CA GLN A 96 13.49 -1.89 2.35
C GLN A 96 13.17 -3.37 2.58
N MET A 97 11.99 -3.82 2.10
CA MET A 97 11.51 -5.18 2.34
C MET A 97 10.50 -5.60 1.28
N ASP A 98 10.43 -6.92 1.01
CA ASP A 98 9.37 -7.50 0.18
C ASP A 98 8.09 -7.69 1.01
N ALA A 99 6.98 -7.16 0.51
CA ALA A 99 5.67 -7.32 1.13
C ALA A 99 5.20 -8.79 1.26
N GLN A 100 5.81 -9.69 0.50
CA GLN A 100 5.51 -11.12 0.47
C GLN A 100 6.39 -11.93 1.43
N GLN A 101 7.42 -11.30 2.02
CA GLN A 101 8.36 -11.94 2.96
C GLN A 101 8.80 -10.93 4.02
N LEU A 102 8.10 -10.90 5.15
CA LEU A 102 8.33 -9.93 6.20
C LEU A 102 9.35 -10.45 7.24
N GLU A 103 10.36 -9.64 7.53
CA GLU A 103 11.40 -9.93 8.52
C GLU A 103 11.01 -9.43 9.93
N PHE A 104 9.72 -9.53 10.27
CA PHE A 104 9.19 -9.19 11.59
C PHE A 104 8.73 -10.45 12.33
N GLU A 105 8.78 -10.40 13.65
CA GLU A 105 8.23 -11.45 14.50
C GLU A 105 6.70 -11.53 14.38
N ASP A 106 6.14 -12.70 14.68
CA ASP A 106 4.69 -12.88 14.76
C ASP A 106 4.07 -11.94 15.80
N ASN A 107 2.85 -11.50 15.55
CA ASN A 107 2.08 -10.69 16.50
C ASN A 107 2.79 -9.37 16.94
N SER A 108 3.44 -8.70 15.99
CA SER A 108 4.23 -7.49 16.26
C SER A 108 3.43 -6.19 16.16
N PHE A 109 2.36 -6.16 15.35
CA PHE A 109 1.63 -4.93 15.01
C PHE A 109 0.16 -4.99 15.41
N ASP A 110 -0.38 -3.83 15.81
CA ASP A 110 -1.80 -3.67 16.12
C ASP A 110 -2.62 -3.37 14.86
N LEU A 111 -1.99 -2.68 13.89
CA LEU A 111 -2.55 -2.34 12.59
C LEU A 111 -1.53 -2.69 11.49
N VAL A 112 -1.99 -3.42 10.49
CA VAL A 112 -1.30 -3.54 9.19
C VAL A 112 -2.14 -2.79 8.17
N ILE A 113 -1.54 -1.83 7.47
CA ILE A 113 -2.21 -1.02 6.45
C ILE A 113 -1.48 -1.13 5.13
N SER A 114 -2.24 -1.16 4.02
CA SER A 114 -1.69 -1.19 2.68
C SER A 114 -2.64 -0.51 1.70
N ARG A 115 -2.08 0.16 0.68
CA ARG A 115 -2.87 0.79 -0.38
C ARG A 115 -2.21 0.61 -1.75
N ASN A 116 -2.96 0.01 -2.69
CA ASN A 116 -2.52 -0.20 -4.07
C ASN A 116 -1.24 -1.05 -4.19
N VAL A 117 -1.14 -2.12 -3.42
CA VAL A 117 0.04 -3.01 -3.37
C VAL A 117 -0.25 -4.39 -3.92
N LEU A 118 -1.31 -5.06 -3.45
CA LEU A 118 -1.59 -6.46 -3.80
C LEU A 118 -1.74 -6.70 -5.30
N TRP A 119 -2.30 -5.74 -6.03
CA TRP A 119 -2.51 -5.86 -7.47
C TRP A 119 -1.20 -6.08 -8.25
N ASN A 120 -0.06 -5.63 -7.71
CA ASN A 120 1.24 -5.70 -8.37
C ASN A 120 2.21 -6.74 -7.77
N LEU A 121 1.70 -7.65 -6.92
CA LEU A 121 2.48 -8.74 -6.34
C LEU A 121 2.41 -10.02 -7.18
N GLU A 122 3.51 -10.76 -7.19
CA GLU A 122 3.59 -12.07 -7.83
C GLU A 122 2.87 -13.16 -7.03
N ASN A 123 2.83 -13.03 -5.70
CA ASN A 123 2.16 -13.94 -4.80
C ASN A 123 1.34 -13.21 -3.72
N PRO A 124 0.16 -12.67 -4.08
CA PRO A 124 -0.67 -11.88 -3.16
C PRO A 124 -1.22 -12.70 -1.99
N GLU A 125 -1.44 -14.02 -2.15
CA GLU A 125 -1.83 -14.89 -1.03
C GLU A 125 -0.72 -14.99 0.02
N GLN A 126 0.54 -15.09 -0.42
CA GLN A 126 1.68 -15.12 0.50
C GLN A 126 1.82 -13.79 1.24
N ALA A 127 1.57 -12.68 0.56
CA ALA A 127 1.56 -11.37 1.21
C ALA A 127 0.52 -11.33 2.34
N TYR A 128 -0.72 -11.76 2.09
CA TYR A 128 -1.75 -11.83 3.16
C TYR A 128 -1.36 -12.75 4.31
N LYS A 129 -0.72 -13.90 4.04
CA LYS A 129 -0.21 -14.79 5.11
C LYS A 129 0.79 -14.09 6.00
N GLU A 130 1.73 -13.37 5.41
CA GLU A 130 2.74 -12.61 6.15
C GLU A 130 2.13 -11.44 6.93
N TRP A 131 1.22 -10.67 6.30
CA TRP A 131 0.56 -9.54 6.96
C TRP A 131 -0.30 -10.02 8.13
N PHE A 132 -0.99 -11.15 7.98
CA PHE A 132 -1.78 -11.76 9.04
C PHE A 132 -0.89 -12.34 10.15
N ARG A 133 0.25 -12.95 9.81
CA ARG A 133 1.22 -13.49 10.78
C ARG A 133 1.78 -12.43 11.72
N VAL A 134 2.15 -11.28 11.17
CA VAL A 134 2.73 -10.18 11.96
C VAL A 134 1.69 -9.37 12.72
N LEU A 135 0.41 -9.53 12.40
CA LEU A 135 -0.70 -8.87 13.07
C LEU A 135 -0.99 -9.57 14.41
N LYS A 136 -1.15 -8.79 15.48
CA LYS A 136 -1.52 -9.31 16.80
C LYS A 136 -2.92 -9.92 16.78
N PRO A 137 -3.23 -10.90 17.66
CA PRO A 137 -4.61 -11.34 17.87
C PRO A 137 -5.52 -10.17 18.20
N GLY A 138 -6.60 -10.01 17.43
CA GLY A 138 -7.50 -8.86 17.53
C GLY A 138 -6.99 -7.57 16.91
N GLY A 139 -5.85 -7.60 16.27
CA GLY A 139 -5.32 -6.49 15.45
C GLY A 139 -6.14 -6.30 14.18
N ILE A 140 -5.87 -5.23 13.46
CA ILE A 140 -6.65 -4.78 12.32
C ILE A 140 -5.81 -4.82 11.05
N LEU A 141 -6.36 -5.41 9.98
CA LEU A 141 -5.83 -5.31 8.63
C LEU A 141 -6.70 -4.34 7.82
N LEU A 142 -6.11 -3.25 7.36
CA LEU A 142 -6.74 -2.31 6.42
C LEU A 142 -6.03 -2.40 5.07
N ASN A 143 -6.66 -3.05 4.10
CA ASN A 143 -6.16 -3.06 2.74
C ASN A 143 -7.12 -2.31 1.81
N CYS A 144 -6.60 -1.31 1.11
CA CYS A 144 -7.33 -0.55 0.11
C CYS A 144 -6.67 -0.73 -1.25
N ASP A 145 -7.34 -1.48 -2.11
CA ASP A 145 -6.81 -1.80 -3.43
C ASP A 145 -7.96 -1.91 -4.44
N GLY A 146 -7.65 -1.99 -5.73
CA GLY A 146 -8.65 -1.98 -6.80
C GLY A 146 -8.48 -3.10 -7.81
N ASN A 147 -9.52 -3.28 -8.63
CA ASN A 147 -9.52 -4.21 -9.76
C ASN A 147 -8.88 -3.55 -11.01
N PHE A 148 -7.63 -3.08 -10.89
CA PHE A 148 -6.99 -2.23 -11.90
C PHE A 148 -6.86 -2.89 -13.29
N TYR A 149 -6.68 -4.20 -13.33
CA TYR A 149 -6.45 -4.96 -14.57
C TYR A 149 -7.47 -6.07 -14.81
N TYR A 150 -8.56 -6.12 -14.04
CA TYR A 150 -9.59 -7.16 -14.17
C TYR A 150 -10.29 -7.15 -15.56
N TYR A 151 -10.21 -6.06 -16.30
CA TYR A 151 -10.66 -5.97 -17.68
C TYR A 151 -10.00 -7.02 -18.63
N VAL A 152 -8.86 -7.57 -18.24
CA VAL A 152 -8.21 -8.70 -18.97
C VAL A 152 -9.06 -9.96 -18.90
N THR A 153 -9.82 -10.14 -17.84
CA THR A 153 -10.72 -11.28 -17.60
C THR A 153 -12.16 -10.97 -18.02
N ASP A 154 -12.61 -9.75 -17.76
CA ASP A 154 -13.94 -9.27 -18.07
C ASP A 154 -13.86 -7.89 -18.76
N ALA A 155 -14.06 -7.88 -20.08
CA ALA A 155 -13.95 -6.67 -20.89
C ALA A 155 -14.99 -5.59 -20.53
N GLU A 156 -16.12 -5.97 -19.89
CA GLU A 156 -17.13 -5.03 -19.42
C GLU A 156 -16.74 -4.37 -18.10
N TYR A 157 -15.70 -4.86 -17.42
CA TYR A 157 -15.25 -4.41 -16.12
C TYR A 157 -14.37 -3.16 -16.19
N GLY A 158 -14.92 -2.07 -16.58
CA GLY A 158 -14.26 -0.79 -16.50
C GLY A 158 -13.64 -0.28 -17.81
N ASP A 159 -13.49 1.01 -17.83
CA ASP A 159 -12.84 1.73 -18.92
C ASP A 159 -11.43 2.13 -18.48
N ARG A 160 -10.44 1.57 -19.15
CA ARG A 160 -9.02 1.82 -18.91
C ARG A 160 -8.64 3.31 -19.05
N THR A 161 -9.41 4.09 -19.80
CA THR A 161 -9.14 5.52 -20.01
C THR A 161 -9.37 6.37 -18.77
N ARG A 162 -10.00 5.83 -17.72
CA ARG A 162 -10.28 6.56 -16.46
C ARG A 162 -9.08 6.65 -15.50
N TRP A 163 -8.02 5.89 -15.75
CA TRP A 163 -6.83 5.91 -14.89
C TRP A 163 -5.83 6.96 -15.39
N GLU A 164 -6.04 8.22 -15.02
CA GLU A 164 -5.05 9.26 -15.24
C GLU A 164 -3.91 9.11 -14.22
N HIS A 165 -2.78 8.62 -14.69
CA HIS A 165 -1.55 8.68 -13.91
C HIS A 165 -1.08 10.13 -13.82
N LYS A 166 -1.31 10.78 -12.67
CA LYS A 166 -0.83 12.14 -12.41
C LYS A 166 0.71 12.16 -12.30
N HIS A 167 1.29 13.30 -12.62
CA HIS A 167 2.72 13.57 -12.40
C HIS A 167 3.67 12.50 -12.97
N MET A 168 3.45 12.12 -14.23
CA MET A 168 4.29 11.09 -14.87
C MET A 168 5.75 11.49 -15.07
N ASN A 169 6.08 12.80 -15.10
CA ASN A 169 7.44 13.33 -15.25
C ASN A 169 8.24 12.67 -16.39
N GLY A 170 7.58 12.39 -17.51
CA GLY A 170 8.18 11.72 -18.66
C GLY A 170 8.26 10.19 -18.59
N VAL A 171 7.82 9.58 -17.50
CA VAL A 171 7.73 8.11 -17.39
C VAL A 171 6.51 7.60 -18.17
N CYS A 172 6.72 6.57 -18.98
CA CYS A 172 5.63 5.93 -19.74
C CYS A 172 4.86 4.93 -18.84
N ALA A 173 3.54 4.92 -18.91
CA ALA A 173 2.70 3.97 -18.18
C ALA A 173 2.69 2.55 -18.81
N ASN A 174 2.97 2.43 -20.10
CA ASN A 174 2.89 1.15 -20.83
C ASN A 174 3.62 -0.04 -20.17
N PRO A 175 4.81 0.14 -19.54
CA PRO A 175 5.46 -0.98 -18.86
C PRO A 175 4.64 -1.56 -17.71
N ILE A 176 4.07 -0.72 -16.85
CA ILE A 176 3.31 -1.20 -15.69
C ILE A 176 1.98 -1.83 -16.11
N ASP A 177 1.35 -1.34 -17.15
CA ASP A 177 0.12 -1.94 -17.69
C ASP A 177 0.38 -3.38 -18.14
N ARG A 178 1.43 -3.60 -18.94
CA ARG A 178 1.80 -4.93 -19.43
C ARG A 178 2.18 -5.87 -18.30
N ILE A 179 2.87 -5.37 -17.27
CA ILE A 179 3.22 -6.14 -16.08
C ILE A 179 1.93 -6.50 -15.33
N GLY A 180 1.08 -5.51 -15.01
CA GLY A 180 -0.16 -5.70 -14.27
C GLY A 180 -1.12 -6.70 -14.93
N GLU A 181 -1.25 -6.65 -16.25
CA GLU A 181 -2.06 -7.60 -17.03
C GLU A 181 -1.58 -9.06 -16.90
N SER A 182 -0.30 -9.27 -16.59
CA SER A 182 0.30 -10.61 -16.43
C SER A 182 0.21 -11.15 -14.99
N LEU A 183 -0.06 -10.29 -14.01
CA LEU A 183 -0.05 -10.64 -12.60
C LEU A 183 -1.34 -11.37 -12.16
N PRO A 184 -1.29 -12.13 -11.05
CA PRO A 184 -2.43 -12.92 -10.58
C PRO A 184 -3.71 -12.10 -10.39
N MET A 185 -3.59 -10.90 -9.79
CA MET A 185 -4.76 -10.07 -9.48
C MET A 185 -5.50 -9.50 -10.70
N ALA A 186 -4.93 -9.56 -11.90
CA ALA A 186 -5.65 -9.27 -13.13
C ALA A 186 -6.77 -10.28 -13.42
N ARG A 187 -6.77 -11.44 -12.78
CA ARG A 187 -7.73 -12.54 -12.95
C ARG A 187 -8.64 -12.77 -11.76
N GLU A 188 -8.45 -12.03 -10.69
CA GLU A 188 -9.19 -12.17 -9.43
C GLU A 188 -10.09 -10.96 -9.20
N LEU A 189 -11.37 -11.21 -8.96
CA LEU A 189 -12.34 -10.16 -8.65
C LEU A 189 -12.31 -9.82 -7.16
N ARG A 190 -12.06 -8.57 -6.84
CA ARG A 190 -12.07 -8.02 -5.48
C ARG A 190 -13.39 -7.27 -5.21
N PRO A 191 -13.88 -7.28 -3.98
CA PRO A 191 -13.28 -7.84 -2.76
C PRO A 191 -13.52 -9.35 -2.55
N GLN A 192 -14.19 -10.04 -3.45
CA GLN A 192 -14.57 -11.45 -3.26
C GLN A 192 -13.36 -12.38 -3.09
N TRP A 193 -12.25 -12.08 -3.80
CA TRP A 193 -11.01 -12.83 -3.63
C TRP A 193 -10.39 -12.57 -2.25
N ASP A 194 -10.38 -11.32 -1.82
CA ASP A 194 -9.86 -10.91 -0.50
C ASP A 194 -10.63 -11.64 0.62
N ASP A 195 -11.96 -11.59 0.57
CA ASP A 195 -12.83 -12.25 1.57
C ASP A 195 -12.54 -13.75 1.68
N ARG A 196 -12.47 -14.46 0.54
CA ARG A 196 -12.17 -15.89 0.54
C ARG A 196 -10.78 -16.18 1.12
N THR A 197 -9.78 -15.40 0.74
CA THR A 197 -8.40 -15.59 1.16
C THR A 197 -8.23 -15.31 2.65
N LEU A 198 -8.77 -14.20 3.14
CA LEU A 198 -8.70 -13.82 4.55
C LEU A 198 -9.50 -14.79 5.44
N CYS A 199 -10.70 -15.21 5.05
CA CYS A 199 -11.47 -16.24 5.77
C CYS A 199 -10.70 -17.57 5.86
N ALA A 200 -9.98 -17.96 4.81
CA ALA A 200 -9.14 -19.17 4.84
C ALA A 200 -7.94 -19.06 5.80
N LEU A 201 -7.50 -17.82 6.11
CA LEU A 201 -6.46 -17.53 7.10
C LEU A 201 -7.00 -17.40 8.54
N GLY A 202 -8.33 -17.39 8.72
CA GLY A 202 -8.98 -17.30 10.01
C GLY A 202 -9.31 -15.88 10.46
N ALA A 203 -9.42 -14.93 9.52
CA ALA A 203 -9.83 -13.55 9.77
C ALA A 203 -11.35 -13.44 9.93
#